data_d698dd7474697054ae984e9ca803f7cb
#
_entry.id   d698dd7474697054ae984e9ca803f7cb
#
_cell.length_a   1.000
_cell.length_b   1.000
_cell.length_c   1.000
_cell.angle_alpha   90.00
_cell.angle_beta   90.00
_cell.angle_gamma   90.00
#
_symmetry.space_group_name_H-M   'P 1'
#
loop_
_entity.id
_entity.type
_entity.pdbx_description
1 polymer ?
#
loop_
_entity_poly.entity_id
_entity_poly.type
_entity_poly.pdbx_seq_one_letter_code
_entity_poly.pdbx_strand_id
1 'polypeptide(L)'
;MKIKVANYISQFLVDHGVTDAFSVVGGGAMHLNDAFGHQEGLHTTYNHHEQACAIAAEAYARLENKIALVCVTSGPGGINALTGVCGGWLDSIPMFIVSGQVKYTTTSRYAKTLNPEINLRSLGDQEYDIVKSVEPMTKYAVMIEDPMDIRYACEKAWHLATTGRPGPVWLDVPVDIQGTVIETDDLVKTYNASEDDALLPPHVADSEVEYVLDEIRKAERPVIYAGGGIRLSGGYNEFKKAIRKLNVPIVTYWNSVDLIENDDELYVGRGGNMGDRPGNFAVQNSDLVIAIGTRISIRQVGYGYDTWAREAKVIMVDIDKSEMMKHTLHVDKAVWADAKDFLEKVNEICLLYTSDAADEL
;
A
#
# COMPACT_ATOMS: atom_id res chain seq x y z
N MET A 1 -15.90 -28.16 4.12
CA MET A 1 -14.64 -28.91 4.33
C MET A 1 -14.08 -28.59 5.72
N LYS A 2 -13.60 -29.62 6.46
CA LYS A 2 -12.97 -29.37 7.78
C LYS A 2 -11.52 -28.90 7.65
N ILE A 3 -11.21 -27.76 8.28
CA ILE A 3 -9.89 -27.15 8.20
C ILE A 3 -9.56 -26.43 9.53
N LYS A 4 -8.29 -26.39 9.94
CA LYS A 4 -7.89 -25.51 11.06
C LYS A 4 -7.92 -24.06 10.61
N VAL A 5 -8.23 -23.12 11.51
CA VAL A 5 -8.18 -21.68 11.24
C VAL A 5 -6.82 -21.26 10.67
N ALA A 6 -5.71 -21.72 11.24
CA ALA A 6 -4.37 -21.42 10.71
C ALA A 6 -4.17 -21.87 9.26
N ASN A 7 -4.65 -23.07 8.91
CA ASN A 7 -4.59 -23.58 7.54
C ASN A 7 -5.55 -22.83 6.61
N TYR A 8 -6.70 -22.37 7.11
CA TYR A 8 -7.60 -21.50 6.33
C TYR A 8 -6.92 -20.19 5.93
N ILE A 9 -6.24 -19.52 6.89
CA ILE A 9 -5.49 -18.28 6.62
C ILE A 9 -4.42 -18.54 5.56
N SER A 10 -3.65 -19.61 5.71
CA SER A 10 -2.58 -20.00 4.79
C SER A 10 -3.10 -20.26 3.37
N GLN A 11 -4.17 -21.06 3.25
CA GLN A 11 -4.81 -21.34 1.95
C GLN A 11 -5.39 -20.07 1.32
N PHE A 12 -6.09 -19.25 2.11
CA PHE A 12 -6.66 -17.97 1.65
C PHE A 12 -5.58 -17.08 1.01
N LEU A 13 -4.43 -16.93 1.66
CA LEU A 13 -3.34 -16.11 1.16
C LEU A 13 -2.73 -16.63 -0.14
N VAL A 14 -2.53 -17.95 -0.24
CA VAL A 14 -2.03 -18.59 -1.46
C VAL A 14 -3.03 -18.47 -2.61
N ASP A 15 -4.32 -18.66 -2.34
CA ASP A 15 -5.39 -18.50 -3.34
C ASP A 15 -5.47 -17.06 -3.88
N HIS A 16 -4.98 -16.08 -3.10
CA HIS A 16 -4.87 -14.68 -3.51
C HIS A 16 -3.48 -14.32 -4.09
N GLY A 17 -2.61 -15.31 -4.33
CA GLY A 17 -1.33 -15.13 -5.01
C GLY A 17 -0.15 -14.74 -4.11
N VAL A 18 -0.28 -14.89 -2.78
CA VAL A 18 0.87 -14.75 -1.86
C VAL A 18 1.75 -15.98 -2.00
N THR A 19 3.00 -15.79 -2.38
CA THR A 19 3.98 -16.86 -2.60
C THR A 19 5.09 -16.89 -1.56
N ASP A 20 5.25 -15.81 -0.79
CA ASP A 20 6.38 -15.64 0.13
C ASP A 20 5.92 -15.16 1.51
N ALA A 21 6.52 -15.77 2.53
CA ALA A 21 6.30 -15.45 3.94
C ALA A 21 7.65 -15.23 4.64
N PHE A 22 7.69 -14.29 5.56
CA PHE A 22 8.84 -14.01 6.41
C PHE A 22 8.46 -14.19 7.87
N SER A 23 9.17 -15.06 8.60
CA SER A 23 8.73 -15.47 9.93
C SER A 23 9.88 -15.62 10.93
N VAL A 24 9.55 -15.45 12.19
CA VAL A 24 10.29 -15.98 13.34
C VAL A 24 9.35 -16.91 14.10
N VAL A 25 9.78 -18.13 14.39
CA VAL A 25 8.97 -19.11 15.11
C VAL A 25 8.75 -18.70 16.56
N GLY A 26 7.58 -19.05 17.12
CA GLY A 26 7.28 -18.79 18.53
C GLY A 26 6.04 -19.52 19.03
N GLY A 27 5.97 -19.75 20.35
CA GLY A 27 4.91 -20.53 20.98
C GLY A 27 3.50 -19.99 20.74
N GLY A 28 3.32 -18.67 20.75
CA GLY A 28 2.01 -18.06 20.48
C GLY A 28 1.56 -18.16 19.01
N ALA A 29 2.46 -18.52 18.09
CA ALA A 29 2.18 -18.69 16.66
C ALA A 29 2.39 -20.12 16.17
N MET A 30 2.36 -21.12 17.05
CA MET A 30 2.76 -22.50 16.71
C MET A 30 1.94 -23.12 15.57
N HIS A 31 0.63 -22.92 15.57
CA HIS A 31 -0.23 -23.46 14.50
C HIS A 31 -0.12 -22.65 13.20
N LEU A 32 0.15 -21.34 13.30
CA LEU A 32 0.43 -20.49 12.12
C LEU A 32 1.75 -20.91 11.48
N ASN A 33 2.83 -21.08 12.26
CA ASN A 33 4.12 -21.52 11.75
C ASN A 33 4.04 -22.90 11.09
N ASP A 34 3.28 -23.85 11.69
CA ASP A 34 3.02 -25.17 11.11
C ASP A 34 2.26 -25.05 9.78
N ALA A 35 1.18 -24.26 9.76
CA ALA A 35 0.38 -24.05 8.55
C ALA A 35 1.18 -23.40 7.42
N PHE A 36 1.88 -22.31 7.68
CA PHE A 36 2.66 -21.60 6.67
C PHE A 36 3.89 -22.40 6.19
N GLY A 37 4.51 -23.15 7.09
CA GLY A 37 5.66 -24.02 6.74
C GLY A 37 5.30 -25.21 5.86
N HIS A 38 4.04 -25.66 5.90
CA HIS A 38 3.57 -26.82 5.13
C HIS A 38 2.64 -26.46 3.96
N GLN A 39 2.31 -25.16 3.78
CA GLN A 39 1.42 -24.75 2.72
C GLN A 39 2.09 -24.89 1.34
N GLU A 40 1.51 -25.71 0.49
CA GLU A 40 1.93 -25.78 -0.91
C GLU A 40 1.74 -24.42 -1.61
N GLY A 41 2.74 -23.99 -2.37
CA GLY A 41 2.73 -22.70 -3.05
C GLY A 41 3.19 -21.50 -2.19
N LEU A 42 3.50 -21.71 -0.90
CA LEU A 42 4.05 -20.68 -0.02
C LEU A 42 5.48 -21.02 0.40
N HIS A 43 6.43 -20.16 0.05
CA HIS A 43 7.81 -20.25 0.51
C HIS A 43 8.01 -19.43 1.79
N THR A 44 8.34 -20.10 2.90
CA THR A 44 8.56 -19.41 4.19
C THR A 44 10.04 -19.25 4.49
N THR A 45 10.50 -18.01 4.58
CA THR A 45 11.85 -17.64 5.00
C THR A 45 11.86 -17.33 6.50
N TYR A 46 12.67 -18.08 7.25
CA TYR A 46 12.83 -17.87 8.69
C TYR A 46 14.02 -16.95 8.99
N ASN A 47 13.74 -15.80 9.57
CA ASN A 47 14.74 -14.83 9.97
C ASN A 47 15.11 -14.97 11.45
N HIS A 48 16.11 -14.22 11.91
CA HIS A 48 16.55 -14.22 13.32
C HIS A 48 15.95 -13.09 14.15
N HIS A 49 15.15 -12.20 13.52
CA HIS A 49 14.51 -11.07 14.19
C HIS A 49 13.26 -10.62 13.41
N GLU A 50 12.18 -10.29 14.11
CA GLU A 50 10.90 -9.95 13.49
C GLU A 50 10.94 -8.63 12.72
N GLN A 51 11.79 -7.69 13.14
CA GLN A 51 12.06 -6.46 12.36
C GLN A 51 12.60 -6.81 10.97
N ALA A 52 13.51 -7.79 10.89
CA ALA A 52 14.04 -8.24 9.61
C ALA A 52 12.96 -8.91 8.75
N CYS A 53 12.02 -9.66 9.36
CA CYS A 53 10.87 -10.21 8.64
C CYS A 53 10.02 -9.12 8.00
N ALA A 54 9.65 -8.09 8.78
CA ALA A 54 8.80 -7.02 8.29
C ALA A 54 9.49 -6.16 7.23
N ILE A 55 10.78 -5.86 7.39
CA ILE A 55 11.57 -5.12 6.38
C ILE A 55 11.76 -5.96 5.10
N ALA A 56 11.99 -7.27 5.23
CA ALA A 56 12.11 -8.16 4.07
C ALA A 56 10.79 -8.25 3.29
N ALA A 57 9.66 -8.36 3.98
CA ALA A 57 8.33 -8.36 3.36
C ALA A 57 8.03 -7.03 2.65
N GLU A 58 8.39 -5.91 3.26
CA GLU A 58 8.25 -4.59 2.68
C GLU A 58 9.10 -4.44 1.41
N ALA A 59 10.36 -4.85 1.47
CA ALA A 59 11.27 -4.83 0.31
C ALA A 59 10.79 -5.76 -0.82
N TYR A 60 10.31 -6.96 -0.47
CA TYR A 60 9.72 -7.90 -1.43
C TYR A 60 8.52 -7.26 -2.14
N ALA A 61 7.61 -6.65 -1.38
CA ALA A 61 6.42 -6.02 -1.95
C ALA A 61 6.76 -4.87 -2.90
N ARG A 62 7.82 -4.11 -2.63
CA ARG A 62 8.32 -3.08 -3.53
C ARG A 62 8.86 -3.63 -4.84
N LEU A 63 9.65 -4.69 -4.78
CA LEU A 63 10.36 -5.24 -5.94
C LEU A 63 9.41 -6.03 -6.84
N GLU A 64 8.60 -6.90 -6.24
CA GLU A 64 7.71 -7.80 -6.97
C GLU A 64 6.33 -7.19 -7.29
N ASN A 65 6.01 -6.04 -6.67
CA ASN A 65 4.67 -5.45 -6.69
C ASN A 65 3.58 -6.45 -6.24
N LYS A 66 3.91 -7.28 -5.24
CA LYS A 66 3.06 -8.31 -4.65
C LYS A 66 3.08 -8.18 -3.13
N ILE A 67 1.97 -8.54 -2.51
CA ILE A 67 1.91 -8.61 -1.05
C ILE A 67 2.70 -9.81 -0.54
N ALA A 68 3.46 -9.64 0.55
CA ALA A 68 4.11 -10.73 1.28
C ALA A 68 3.50 -10.90 2.66
N LEU A 69 3.56 -12.13 3.19
CA LEU A 69 3.13 -12.46 4.53
C LEU A 69 4.25 -12.22 5.54
N VAL A 70 3.91 -11.61 6.68
CA VAL A 70 4.76 -11.59 7.88
C VAL A 70 4.08 -12.40 8.96
N CYS A 71 4.76 -13.40 9.53
CA CYS A 71 4.26 -14.14 10.66
C CYS A 71 5.17 -13.97 11.87
N VAL A 72 4.59 -13.50 12.99
CA VAL A 72 5.29 -13.25 14.25
C VAL A 72 4.52 -13.83 15.43
N THR A 73 5.19 -14.00 16.56
CA THR A 73 4.54 -14.52 17.78
C THR A 73 3.96 -13.39 18.64
N SER A 74 3.39 -13.75 19.79
CA SER A 74 2.76 -12.84 20.76
C SER A 74 3.74 -11.84 21.37
N GLY A 75 3.21 -10.73 21.87
CA GLY A 75 3.91 -9.74 22.68
C GLY A 75 5.16 -9.15 22.01
N PRO A 76 6.36 -9.40 22.57
CA PRO A 76 7.61 -8.85 22.03
C PRO A 76 7.86 -9.18 20.55
N GLY A 77 7.41 -10.35 20.07
CA GLY A 77 7.51 -10.73 18.67
C GLY A 77 6.74 -9.77 17.76
N GLY A 78 5.49 -9.46 18.08
CA GLY A 78 4.72 -8.45 17.36
C GLY A 78 5.36 -7.06 17.44
N ILE A 79 5.78 -6.64 18.64
CA ILE A 79 6.41 -5.32 18.86
C ILE A 79 7.69 -5.15 18.04
N ASN A 80 8.51 -6.18 17.93
CA ASN A 80 9.73 -6.12 17.13
C ASN A 80 9.46 -5.86 15.64
N ALA A 81 8.32 -6.26 15.09
CA ALA A 81 7.98 -6.06 13.68
C ALA A 81 7.58 -4.60 13.34
N LEU A 82 7.21 -3.78 14.32
CA LEU A 82 6.60 -2.46 14.12
C LEU A 82 7.43 -1.53 13.24
N THR A 83 8.75 -1.57 13.33
CA THR A 83 9.62 -0.70 12.52
C THR A 83 9.43 -0.93 11.03
N GLY A 84 9.40 -2.20 10.58
CA GLY A 84 9.17 -2.52 9.17
C GLY A 84 7.74 -2.24 8.72
N VAL A 85 6.75 -2.51 9.58
CA VAL A 85 5.34 -2.20 9.31
C VAL A 85 5.12 -0.68 9.17
N CYS A 86 5.74 0.13 10.05
CA CYS A 86 5.72 1.57 9.95
C CYS A 86 6.35 2.07 8.64
N GLY A 87 7.45 1.45 8.17
CA GLY A 87 8.04 1.72 6.86
C GLY A 87 7.07 1.48 5.72
N GLY A 88 6.41 0.32 5.72
CA GLY A 88 5.36 -0.01 4.75
C GLY A 88 4.19 0.98 4.77
N TRP A 89 3.73 1.38 5.96
CA TRP A 89 2.67 2.37 6.12
C TRP A 89 3.04 3.73 5.50
N LEU A 90 4.23 4.24 5.81
CA LEU A 90 4.69 5.55 5.34
C LEU A 90 4.82 5.61 3.81
N ASP A 91 5.17 4.50 3.18
CA ASP A 91 5.37 4.42 1.73
C ASP A 91 4.22 3.72 0.98
N SER A 92 3.11 3.42 1.69
CA SER A 92 1.91 2.81 1.09
C SER A 92 2.16 1.41 0.51
N ILE A 93 3.02 0.61 1.14
CA ILE A 93 3.37 -0.73 0.71
C ILE A 93 2.39 -1.74 1.32
N PRO A 94 1.74 -2.56 0.50
CA PRO A 94 0.82 -3.58 1.00
C PRO A 94 1.59 -4.69 1.72
N MET A 95 1.22 -4.97 2.96
CA MET A 95 1.80 -6.04 3.77
C MET A 95 0.68 -6.76 4.53
N PHE A 96 0.73 -8.08 4.58
CA PHE A 96 -0.22 -8.88 5.37
C PHE A 96 0.50 -9.44 6.58
N ILE A 97 0.18 -8.95 7.77
CA ILE A 97 0.81 -9.37 9.00
C ILE A 97 -0.15 -10.28 9.79
N VAL A 98 0.35 -11.42 10.22
CA VAL A 98 -0.38 -12.33 11.12
C VAL A 98 0.48 -12.54 12.36
N SER A 99 -0.04 -12.13 13.53
CA SER A 99 0.58 -12.43 14.81
C SER A 99 -0.14 -13.56 15.52
N GLY A 100 0.62 -14.41 16.19
CA GLY A 100 0.07 -15.28 17.19
C GLY A 100 -0.17 -14.55 18.52
N GLN A 101 -1.08 -15.08 19.33
CA GLN A 101 -1.41 -14.57 20.65
C GLN A 101 -1.52 -15.73 21.64
N VAL A 102 -1.49 -15.44 22.92
CA VAL A 102 -1.83 -16.42 23.98
C VAL A 102 -3.26 -16.92 23.80
N LYS A 103 -3.65 -17.96 24.50
CA LYS A 103 -5.05 -18.45 24.50
C LYS A 103 -6.02 -17.31 24.78
N TYR A 104 -7.10 -17.17 23.97
CA TYR A 104 -8.04 -16.05 24.06
C TYR A 104 -8.54 -15.79 25.48
N THR A 105 -8.95 -16.88 26.18
CA THR A 105 -9.44 -16.78 27.58
C THR A 105 -8.37 -16.38 28.60
N THR A 106 -7.10 -16.28 28.21
CA THR A 106 -5.98 -15.78 29.03
C THR A 106 -5.49 -14.41 28.59
N THR A 107 -6.29 -13.66 27.80
CA THR A 107 -6.00 -12.29 27.47
C THR A 107 -6.61 -11.31 28.47
N SER A 108 -5.98 -10.19 28.69
CA SER A 108 -6.54 -9.07 29.47
C SER A 108 -7.82 -8.54 28.85
N ARG A 109 -7.94 -8.62 27.52
CA ARG A 109 -9.14 -8.27 26.75
C ARG A 109 -10.32 -9.16 27.14
N TYR A 110 -10.15 -10.49 27.17
CA TYR A 110 -11.18 -11.42 27.61
C TYR A 110 -11.55 -11.21 29.08
N ALA A 111 -10.55 -11.03 29.97
CA ALA A 111 -10.80 -10.75 31.37
C ALA A 111 -11.71 -9.53 31.57
N LYS A 112 -11.54 -8.49 30.74
CA LYS A 112 -12.38 -7.29 30.77
C LYS A 112 -13.83 -7.56 30.33
N THR A 113 -14.08 -8.54 29.47
CA THR A 113 -15.46 -8.91 29.10
C THR A 113 -16.20 -9.56 30.29
N LEU A 114 -15.48 -10.27 31.16
CA LEU A 114 -16.05 -10.88 32.37
C LEU A 114 -16.29 -9.88 33.50
N ASN A 115 -15.41 -8.88 33.61
CA ASN A 115 -15.55 -7.81 34.59
C ASN A 115 -14.95 -6.49 33.99
N PRO A 116 -15.81 -5.55 33.57
CA PRO A 116 -15.37 -4.29 32.95
C PRO A 116 -14.45 -3.41 33.81
N GLU A 117 -14.46 -3.61 35.14
CA GLU A 117 -13.62 -2.85 36.09
C GLU A 117 -12.18 -3.40 36.14
N ILE A 118 -11.93 -4.59 35.61
CA ILE A 118 -10.59 -5.17 35.55
C ILE A 118 -9.74 -4.38 34.57
N ASN A 119 -8.58 -3.94 35.03
CA ASN A 119 -7.57 -3.26 34.22
C ASN A 119 -6.22 -3.96 34.38
N LEU A 120 -6.13 -5.18 33.85
CA LEU A 120 -4.89 -5.94 33.85
C LEU A 120 -3.93 -5.39 32.82
N ARG A 121 -2.65 -5.35 33.16
CA ARG A 121 -1.57 -5.02 32.22
C ARG A 121 -1.34 -6.18 31.26
N SER A 122 -1.40 -7.42 31.76
CA SER A 122 -1.21 -8.69 31.07
C SER A 122 -1.79 -9.80 31.93
N LEU A 123 -2.26 -10.90 31.34
CA LEU A 123 -2.73 -12.08 32.02
C LEU A 123 -1.96 -13.34 31.58
N GLY A 124 -1.90 -13.59 30.27
CA GLY A 124 -1.13 -14.69 29.70
C GLY A 124 0.38 -14.37 29.62
N ASP A 125 1.18 -15.42 29.43
CA ASP A 125 2.63 -15.29 29.32
C ASP A 125 3.00 -14.53 28.04
N GLN A 126 3.70 -13.39 28.17
CA GLN A 126 4.03 -12.47 27.06
C GLN A 126 2.80 -11.92 26.31
N GLU A 127 1.63 -11.96 26.92
CA GLU A 127 0.43 -11.34 26.35
C GLU A 127 0.60 -9.84 26.22
N TYR A 128 0.24 -9.32 25.05
CA TYR A 128 0.17 -7.90 24.77
C TYR A 128 -0.92 -7.65 23.72
N ASP A 129 -1.77 -6.65 23.93
CA ASP A 129 -2.79 -6.23 22.94
C ASP A 129 -2.11 -5.44 21.83
N ILE A 130 -1.56 -6.16 20.85
CA ILE A 130 -0.80 -5.59 19.74
C ILE A 130 -1.66 -4.72 18.84
N VAL A 131 -2.97 -5.01 18.74
CA VAL A 131 -3.90 -4.27 17.88
C VAL A 131 -3.87 -2.78 18.19
N LYS A 132 -3.87 -2.41 19.48
CA LYS A 132 -3.78 -0.99 19.89
C LYS A 132 -2.50 -0.28 19.46
N SER A 133 -1.41 -1.01 19.31
CA SER A 133 -0.13 -0.44 18.89
C SER A 133 -0.02 -0.29 17.38
N VAL A 134 -0.72 -1.11 16.61
CA VAL A 134 -0.61 -1.15 15.16
C VAL A 134 -1.74 -0.40 14.44
N GLU A 135 -2.85 -0.07 15.12
CA GLU A 135 -3.94 0.73 14.57
C GLU A 135 -3.46 1.98 13.80
N PRO A 136 -2.53 2.82 14.31
CA PRO A 136 -2.14 4.04 13.62
C PRO A 136 -1.22 3.80 12.41
N MET A 137 -0.76 2.57 12.19
CA MET A 137 0.15 2.20 11.09
C MET A 137 -0.36 1.03 10.26
N THR A 138 -1.67 0.76 10.31
CA THR A 138 -2.34 -0.27 9.50
C THR A 138 -3.67 0.24 8.97
N LYS A 139 -4.11 -0.29 7.84
CA LYS A 139 -5.44 -0.01 7.29
C LYS A 139 -6.55 -0.80 8.00
N TYR A 140 -6.16 -1.93 8.58
CA TYR A 140 -7.05 -2.79 9.37
C TYR A 140 -6.22 -3.60 10.35
N ALA A 141 -6.65 -3.61 11.60
CA ALA A 141 -6.04 -4.44 12.65
C ALA A 141 -7.15 -5.04 13.51
N VAL A 142 -7.11 -6.35 13.73
CA VAL A 142 -8.12 -7.04 14.54
C VAL A 142 -7.51 -8.24 15.24
N MET A 143 -7.95 -8.48 16.50
CA MET A 143 -7.79 -9.77 17.16
C MET A 143 -8.98 -10.66 16.81
N ILE A 144 -8.72 -11.87 16.36
CA ILE A 144 -9.77 -12.86 16.07
C ILE A 144 -10.25 -13.43 17.40
N GLU A 145 -11.46 -13.10 17.80
CA GLU A 145 -12.07 -13.53 19.07
C GLU A 145 -13.01 -14.73 18.89
N ASP A 146 -13.58 -14.87 17.69
CA ASP A 146 -14.40 -16.02 17.27
C ASP A 146 -13.78 -16.64 16.00
N PRO A 147 -13.48 -17.95 15.97
CA PRO A 147 -12.97 -18.63 14.79
C PRO A 147 -13.88 -18.50 13.55
N MET A 148 -15.21 -18.28 13.75
CA MET A 148 -16.17 -18.10 12.68
C MET A 148 -16.05 -16.75 11.96
N ASP A 149 -15.34 -15.76 12.51
CA ASP A 149 -15.09 -14.47 11.90
C ASP A 149 -13.87 -14.47 10.95
N ILE A 150 -13.15 -15.58 10.87
CA ILE A 150 -11.87 -15.63 10.14
C ILE A 150 -12.02 -15.29 8.65
N ARG A 151 -13.08 -15.74 8.00
CA ARG A 151 -13.36 -15.44 6.59
C ARG A 151 -13.53 -13.94 6.38
N TYR A 152 -14.41 -13.32 7.13
CA TYR A 152 -14.65 -11.87 7.05
C TYR A 152 -13.36 -11.08 7.30
N ALA A 153 -12.59 -11.47 8.34
CA ALA A 153 -11.36 -10.77 8.69
C ALA A 153 -10.30 -10.88 7.59
N CYS A 154 -10.12 -12.06 6.98
CA CYS A 154 -9.19 -12.26 5.88
C CYS A 154 -9.62 -11.49 4.62
N GLU A 155 -10.90 -11.57 4.23
CA GLU A 155 -11.44 -10.87 3.06
C GLU A 155 -11.31 -9.34 3.22
N LYS A 156 -11.67 -8.79 4.40
CA LYS A 156 -11.52 -7.36 4.71
C LYS A 156 -10.06 -6.91 4.73
N ALA A 157 -9.21 -7.66 5.40
CA ALA A 157 -7.77 -7.39 5.46
C ALA A 157 -7.15 -7.34 4.05
N TRP A 158 -7.47 -8.35 3.22
CA TRP A 158 -6.97 -8.41 1.84
C TRP A 158 -7.43 -7.20 1.02
N HIS A 159 -8.74 -6.94 1.02
CA HIS A 159 -9.31 -5.82 0.28
C HIS A 159 -8.65 -4.50 0.69
N LEU A 160 -8.58 -4.20 1.98
CA LEU A 160 -8.01 -2.95 2.46
C LEU A 160 -6.50 -2.84 2.21
N ALA A 161 -5.75 -3.96 2.28
CA ALA A 161 -4.32 -3.93 1.99
C ALA A 161 -4.02 -3.56 0.53
N THR A 162 -4.85 -4.02 -0.41
CA THR A 162 -4.57 -4.00 -1.85
C THR A 162 -5.41 -3.00 -2.65
N THR A 163 -6.40 -2.36 -2.04
CA THR A 163 -7.35 -1.47 -2.72
C THR A 163 -7.21 -0.02 -2.25
N GLY A 164 -7.42 0.92 -3.16
CA GLY A 164 -7.21 2.33 -2.89
C GLY A 164 -5.73 2.63 -2.67
N ARG A 165 -5.40 3.49 -1.70
CA ARG A 165 -4.02 3.65 -1.25
C ARG A 165 -3.61 2.40 -0.47
N PRO A 166 -2.68 1.56 -0.97
CA PRO A 166 -2.30 0.32 -0.30
C PRO A 166 -1.64 0.56 1.06
N GLY A 167 -1.56 -0.49 1.87
CA GLY A 167 -0.86 -0.40 3.16
C GLY A 167 -0.93 -1.69 3.97
N PRO A 168 -0.23 -1.74 5.10
CA PRO A 168 -0.22 -2.89 5.99
C PRO A 168 -1.59 -3.18 6.61
N VAL A 169 -1.85 -4.47 6.86
CA VAL A 169 -2.98 -4.98 7.66
C VAL A 169 -2.46 -5.98 8.69
N TRP A 170 -3.22 -6.19 9.79
CA TRP A 170 -2.78 -7.03 10.89
C TRP A 170 -3.91 -7.90 11.45
N LEU A 171 -3.73 -9.22 11.43
CA LEU A 171 -4.58 -10.16 12.13
C LEU A 171 -3.83 -10.73 13.36
N ASP A 172 -4.36 -10.54 14.55
CA ASP A 172 -3.83 -11.13 15.79
C ASP A 172 -4.68 -12.35 16.17
N VAL A 173 -4.09 -13.54 16.15
CA VAL A 173 -4.85 -14.79 16.23
C VAL A 173 -4.43 -15.57 17.47
N PRO A 174 -5.30 -15.70 18.51
CA PRO A 174 -5.05 -16.52 19.69
C PRO A 174 -4.77 -17.98 19.35
N VAL A 175 -3.84 -18.61 20.10
CA VAL A 175 -3.34 -19.95 19.81
C VAL A 175 -4.41 -21.03 19.80
N ASP A 176 -5.41 -20.93 20.66
CA ASP A 176 -6.56 -21.83 20.70
C ASP A 176 -7.46 -21.65 19.46
N ILE A 177 -7.63 -20.42 18.99
CA ILE A 177 -8.37 -20.12 17.77
C ILE A 177 -7.60 -20.62 16.54
N GLN A 178 -6.27 -20.41 16.46
CA GLN A 178 -5.43 -20.97 15.40
C GLN A 178 -5.64 -22.48 15.21
N GLY A 179 -5.73 -23.22 16.34
CA GLY A 179 -5.90 -24.67 16.37
C GLY A 179 -7.32 -25.17 16.16
N THR A 180 -8.32 -24.28 16.24
CA THR A 180 -9.74 -24.65 16.11
C THR A 180 -10.02 -25.17 14.70
N VAL A 181 -10.74 -26.32 14.64
CA VAL A 181 -11.21 -26.91 13.38
C VAL A 181 -12.60 -26.35 13.06
N ILE A 182 -12.73 -25.77 11.90
CA ILE A 182 -13.96 -25.17 11.38
C ILE A 182 -14.45 -25.91 10.13
N GLU A 183 -15.73 -25.84 9.84
CA GLU A 183 -16.29 -26.22 8.54
C GLU A 183 -16.36 -24.96 7.64
N THR A 184 -15.75 -25.01 6.48
CA THR A 184 -15.72 -23.84 5.58
C THR A 184 -17.10 -23.39 5.14
N ASP A 185 -18.04 -24.34 5.03
CA ASP A 185 -19.42 -24.07 4.59
C ASP A 185 -20.25 -23.33 5.68
N ASP A 186 -19.79 -23.38 6.94
CA ASP A 186 -20.39 -22.67 8.06
C ASP A 186 -19.89 -21.23 8.20
N LEU A 187 -18.87 -20.83 7.42
CA LEU A 187 -18.33 -19.47 7.40
C LEU A 187 -19.25 -18.54 6.59
N VAL A 188 -20.41 -18.24 7.13
CA VAL A 188 -21.46 -17.45 6.47
C VAL A 188 -21.20 -15.95 6.45
N LYS A 189 -20.36 -15.45 7.39
CA LYS A 189 -20.01 -14.03 7.49
C LYS A 189 -18.93 -13.71 6.45
N THR A 190 -19.30 -12.95 5.43
CA THR A 190 -18.43 -12.48 4.35
C THR A 190 -18.25 -10.97 4.45
N TYR A 191 -17.14 -10.49 3.94
CA TYR A 191 -16.91 -9.05 3.77
C TYR A 191 -17.54 -8.56 2.46
N ASN A 192 -18.15 -7.39 2.52
CA ASN A 192 -18.65 -6.70 1.33
C ASN A 192 -17.81 -5.44 1.09
N ALA A 193 -17.16 -5.34 -0.06
CA ALA A 193 -16.32 -4.20 -0.44
C ALA A 193 -17.05 -2.85 -0.31
N SER A 194 -18.36 -2.82 -0.51
CA SER A 194 -19.17 -1.60 -0.35
C SER A 194 -19.15 -1.00 1.07
N GLU A 195 -18.66 -1.73 2.06
CA GLU A 195 -18.45 -1.20 3.42
C GLU A 195 -17.40 -0.07 3.43
N ASP A 196 -16.43 -0.14 2.50
CA ASP A 196 -15.27 0.76 2.45
C ASP A 196 -15.13 1.49 1.09
N ASP A 197 -16.04 1.33 0.13
CA ASP A 197 -15.99 1.93 -1.22
C ASP A 197 -15.94 3.45 -1.24
N ALA A 198 -16.47 4.12 -0.22
CA ALA A 198 -16.44 5.58 -0.11
C ALA A 198 -15.00 6.15 -0.03
N LEU A 199 -14.01 5.31 0.24
CA LEU A 199 -12.59 5.66 0.28
C LEU A 199 -11.92 5.63 -1.10
N LEU A 200 -12.61 5.09 -2.12
CA LEU A 200 -12.05 4.91 -3.45
C LEU A 200 -12.40 6.09 -4.38
N PRO A 201 -11.49 6.50 -5.27
CA PRO A 201 -11.83 7.45 -6.31
C PRO A 201 -12.82 6.83 -7.31
N PRO A 202 -13.67 7.65 -7.94
CA PRO A 202 -14.41 7.22 -9.11
C PRO A 202 -13.45 6.99 -10.28
N HIS A 203 -13.95 6.34 -11.36
CA HIS A 203 -13.24 6.37 -12.62
C HIS A 203 -13.04 7.81 -13.09
N VAL A 204 -11.85 8.10 -13.61
CA VAL A 204 -11.51 9.46 -14.05
C VAL A 204 -12.37 9.88 -15.24
N ALA A 205 -12.94 11.08 -15.18
CA ALA A 205 -13.74 11.61 -16.27
C ALA A 205 -12.84 12.09 -17.42
N ASP A 206 -13.30 11.93 -18.67
CA ASP A 206 -12.59 12.40 -19.88
C ASP A 206 -12.23 13.87 -19.77
N SER A 207 -13.13 14.71 -19.27
CA SER A 207 -12.91 16.14 -19.07
C SER A 207 -11.76 16.50 -18.12
N GLU A 208 -11.47 15.63 -17.13
CA GLU A 208 -10.32 15.82 -16.23
C GLU A 208 -9.00 15.57 -16.98
N VAL A 209 -8.97 14.56 -17.82
CA VAL A 209 -7.79 14.21 -18.62
C VAL A 209 -7.59 15.23 -19.74
N GLU A 210 -8.64 15.60 -20.45
CA GLU A 210 -8.61 16.66 -21.50
C GLU A 210 -8.05 17.97 -20.93
N TYR A 211 -8.51 18.37 -19.72
CA TYR A 211 -7.96 19.54 -19.05
C TYR A 211 -6.44 19.44 -18.84
N VAL A 212 -5.94 18.29 -18.37
CA VAL A 212 -4.50 18.07 -18.17
C VAL A 212 -3.73 18.15 -19.50
N LEU A 213 -4.27 17.51 -20.55
CA LEU A 213 -3.66 17.54 -21.89
C LEU A 213 -3.64 18.96 -22.48
N ASP A 214 -4.69 19.74 -22.25
CA ASP A 214 -4.76 21.13 -22.70
C ASP A 214 -3.74 22.01 -21.97
N GLU A 215 -3.53 21.80 -20.68
CA GLU A 215 -2.49 22.51 -19.94
C GLU A 215 -1.08 22.13 -20.40
N ILE A 216 -0.84 20.86 -20.74
CA ILE A 216 0.43 20.43 -21.34
C ILE A 216 0.69 21.15 -22.67
N ARG A 217 -0.33 21.29 -23.54
CA ARG A 217 -0.20 21.98 -24.84
C ARG A 217 0.09 23.47 -24.70
N LYS A 218 -0.36 24.11 -23.62
CA LYS A 218 -0.16 25.54 -23.35
C LYS A 218 1.18 25.83 -22.68
N ALA A 219 1.73 24.87 -21.97
CA ALA A 219 2.96 25.05 -21.20
C ALA A 219 4.20 25.11 -22.12
N GLU A 220 5.15 25.98 -21.78
CA GLU A 220 6.44 26.07 -22.46
C GLU A 220 7.49 25.12 -21.85
N ARG A 221 7.37 24.84 -20.56
CA ARG A 221 8.32 24.02 -19.80
C ARG A 221 7.60 23.05 -18.86
N PRO A 222 6.74 22.17 -19.42
CA PRO A 222 6.04 21.18 -18.61
C PRO A 222 6.99 20.12 -18.08
N VAL A 223 6.69 19.58 -16.88
CA VAL A 223 7.41 18.45 -16.25
C VAL A 223 6.40 17.48 -15.67
N ILE A 224 6.59 16.18 -15.91
CA ILE A 224 5.88 15.12 -15.20
C ILE A 224 6.73 14.68 -14.01
N TYR A 225 6.18 14.80 -12.80
CA TYR A 225 6.79 14.25 -11.58
C TYR A 225 6.17 12.90 -11.27
N ALA A 226 6.88 11.83 -11.67
CA ALA A 226 6.39 10.45 -11.56
C ALA A 226 6.73 9.83 -10.19
N GLY A 227 5.74 9.26 -9.53
CA GLY A 227 5.88 8.65 -8.21
C GLY A 227 5.55 7.16 -8.14
N GLY A 228 5.86 6.54 -7.00
CA GLY A 228 5.67 5.11 -6.75
C GLY A 228 4.22 4.62 -6.87
N GLY A 229 3.23 5.52 -6.74
CA GLY A 229 1.82 5.21 -6.94
C GLY A 229 1.50 4.65 -8.34
N ILE A 230 2.28 5.03 -9.36
CA ILE A 230 2.17 4.47 -10.72
C ILE A 230 2.44 2.97 -10.71
N ARG A 231 3.47 2.52 -9.99
CA ARG A 231 3.77 1.09 -9.86
C ARG A 231 2.77 0.38 -8.97
N LEU A 232 2.43 0.97 -7.83
CA LEU A 232 1.49 0.40 -6.86
C LEU A 232 0.09 0.19 -7.44
N SER A 233 -0.36 1.06 -8.35
CA SER A 233 -1.62 0.90 -9.08
C SER A 233 -1.57 -0.17 -10.19
N GLY A 234 -0.38 -0.71 -10.50
CA GLY A 234 -0.17 -1.57 -11.67
C GLY A 234 -0.15 -0.81 -13.00
N GLY A 235 0.01 0.52 -12.97
CA GLY A 235 -0.01 1.41 -14.14
C GLY A 235 1.32 1.58 -14.87
N TYR A 236 2.35 0.79 -14.54
CA TYR A 236 3.69 0.94 -15.14
C TYR A 236 3.69 0.87 -16.67
N ASN A 237 3.02 -0.12 -17.24
CA ASN A 237 2.97 -0.28 -18.70
C ASN A 237 2.21 0.87 -19.37
N GLU A 238 1.14 1.35 -18.74
CA GLU A 238 0.36 2.48 -19.25
C GLU A 238 1.16 3.78 -19.14
N PHE A 239 1.95 3.96 -18.10
CA PHE A 239 2.88 5.07 -17.96
C PHE A 239 3.92 5.07 -19.08
N LYS A 240 4.57 3.93 -19.38
CA LYS A 240 5.54 3.81 -20.48
C LYS A 240 4.93 4.17 -21.84
N LYS A 241 3.67 3.85 -22.09
CA LYS A 241 2.95 4.25 -23.31
C LYS A 241 2.63 5.76 -23.33
N ALA A 242 2.10 6.26 -22.20
CA ALA A 242 1.65 7.65 -22.09
C ALA A 242 2.80 8.64 -22.28
N ILE A 243 3.96 8.41 -21.65
CA ILE A 243 5.11 9.35 -21.76
C ILE A 243 5.62 9.49 -23.21
N ARG A 244 5.52 8.44 -24.04
CA ARG A 244 5.91 8.53 -25.47
C ARG A 244 4.95 9.40 -26.27
N LYS A 245 3.66 9.42 -25.92
CA LYS A 245 2.66 10.26 -26.58
C LYS A 245 2.73 11.70 -26.09
N LEU A 246 2.95 11.90 -24.79
CA LEU A 246 3.01 13.23 -24.19
C LEU A 246 4.30 13.96 -24.53
N ASN A 247 5.41 13.26 -24.67
CA ASN A 247 6.74 13.80 -24.95
C ASN A 247 7.14 14.95 -24.00
N VAL A 248 6.90 14.76 -22.70
CA VAL A 248 7.19 15.73 -21.63
C VAL A 248 8.34 15.20 -20.78
N PRO A 249 9.29 16.05 -20.35
CA PRO A 249 10.39 15.66 -19.45
C PRO A 249 9.88 15.01 -18.15
N ILE A 250 10.55 13.93 -17.73
CA ILE A 250 10.19 13.12 -16.56
C ILE A 250 11.19 13.37 -15.43
N VAL A 251 10.66 13.70 -14.26
CA VAL A 251 11.38 13.73 -12.98
C VAL A 251 10.81 12.64 -12.09
N THR A 252 11.68 11.87 -11.45
CA THR A 252 11.27 10.88 -10.46
C THR A 252 11.66 11.32 -9.04
N TYR A 253 11.19 10.58 -8.04
CA TYR A 253 11.73 10.66 -6.69
C TYR A 253 12.56 9.41 -6.40
N TRP A 254 13.34 9.40 -5.32
CA TRP A 254 14.31 8.32 -5.00
C TRP A 254 13.69 6.92 -4.89
N ASN A 255 12.41 6.80 -4.49
CA ASN A 255 11.69 5.53 -4.38
C ASN A 255 10.86 5.19 -5.62
N SER A 256 11.07 5.89 -6.71
CA SER A 256 10.39 5.67 -8.00
C SER A 256 11.36 5.74 -9.19
N VAL A 257 12.66 5.56 -8.93
CA VAL A 257 13.73 5.62 -9.95
C VAL A 257 13.64 4.54 -11.01
N ASP A 258 12.94 3.46 -10.72
CA ASP A 258 12.73 2.31 -11.58
C ASP A 258 11.56 2.47 -12.57
N LEU A 259 10.89 3.63 -12.56
CA LEU A 259 9.80 3.92 -13.51
C LEU A 259 10.30 4.23 -14.93
N ILE A 260 11.54 4.68 -15.06
CA ILE A 260 12.13 5.08 -16.34
C ILE A 260 13.64 4.78 -16.33
N GLU A 261 14.17 4.37 -17.47
CA GLU A 261 15.60 4.06 -17.63
C GLU A 261 16.44 5.35 -17.56
N ASN A 262 17.66 5.26 -17.01
CA ASN A 262 18.54 6.42 -16.81
C ASN A 262 19.02 7.08 -18.13
N ASP A 263 19.05 6.32 -19.20
CA ASP A 263 19.46 6.75 -20.55
C ASP A 263 18.26 7.12 -21.46
N ASP A 264 17.05 7.11 -20.91
CA ASP A 264 15.85 7.55 -21.62
C ASP A 264 15.92 9.06 -21.91
N GLU A 265 15.64 9.46 -23.13
CA GLU A 265 15.71 10.86 -23.58
C GLU A 265 14.77 11.82 -22.83
N LEU A 266 13.68 11.30 -22.26
CA LEU A 266 12.72 12.06 -21.46
C LEU A 266 13.14 12.17 -19.99
N TYR A 267 14.07 11.34 -19.52
CA TYR A 267 14.47 11.34 -18.11
C TYR A 267 15.43 12.47 -17.79
N VAL A 268 15.01 13.38 -16.92
CA VAL A 268 15.82 14.54 -16.50
C VAL A 268 16.60 14.28 -15.23
N GLY A 269 16.09 13.42 -14.36
CA GLY A 269 16.72 13.10 -13.08
C GLY A 269 15.72 13.03 -11.93
N ARG A 270 16.24 13.15 -10.69
CA ARG A 270 15.45 13.04 -9.47
C ARG A 270 15.26 14.41 -8.81
N GLY A 271 14.02 14.67 -8.37
CA GLY A 271 13.70 15.86 -7.58
C GLY A 271 13.80 15.63 -6.07
N GLY A 272 13.88 16.73 -5.31
CA GLY A 272 13.89 16.72 -3.85
C GLY A 272 15.30 16.73 -3.23
N ASN A 273 15.36 16.58 -1.89
CA ASN A 273 16.60 16.68 -1.13
C ASN A 273 17.58 15.52 -1.37
N MET A 274 17.06 14.38 -1.80
CA MET A 274 17.85 13.21 -2.23
C MET A 274 17.93 13.14 -3.77
N GLY A 275 17.54 14.21 -4.43
CA GLY A 275 17.58 14.35 -5.89
C GLY A 275 18.93 14.82 -6.38
N ASP A 276 18.98 14.97 -7.68
CA ASP A 276 20.14 15.51 -8.40
C ASP A 276 19.86 16.94 -8.92
N ARG A 277 20.90 17.58 -9.40
CA ARG A 277 20.81 18.96 -9.86
C ARG A 277 19.90 19.14 -11.06
N PRO A 278 19.94 18.29 -12.13
CA PRO A 278 19.05 18.43 -13.27
C PRO A 278 17.58 18.26 -12.89
N GLY A 279 17.22 17.22 -12.14
CA GLY A 279 15.85 16.99 -11.71
C GLY A 279 15.27 18.14 -10.89
N ASN A 280 16.04 18.68 -9.93
CA ASN A 280 15.62 19.84 -9.15
C ASN A 280 15.47 21.10 -10.00
N PHE A 281 16.38 21.35 -10.95
CA PHE A 281 16.27 22.51 -11.82
C PHE A 281 15.09 22.40 -12.80
N ALA A 282 14.79 21.21 -13.30
CA ALA A 282 13.62 21.00 -14.14
C ALA A 282 12.34 21.40 -13.42
N VAL A 283 12.15 20.92 -12.18
CA VAL A 283 10.97 21.27 -11.36
C VAL A 283 10.94 22.77 -11.04
N GLN A 284 12.06 23.36 -10.61
CA GLN A 284 12.09 24.77 -10.18
C GLN A 284 11.92 25.78 -11.31
N ASN A 285 12.23 25.39 -12.55
CA ASN A 285 12.10 26.26 -13.72
C ASN A 285 10.91 25.89 -14.62
N SER A 286 10.10 24.91 -14.23
CA SER A 286 8.88 24.55 -14.94
C SER A 286 7.81 25.63 -14.79
N ASP A 287 6.92 25.72 -15.76
CA ASP A 287 5.67 26.49 -15.72
C ASP A 287 4.45 25.58 -15.50
N LEU A 288 4.65 24.26 -15.61
CA LEU A 288 3.64 23.24 -15.32
C LEU A 288 4.30 22.01 -14.71
N VAL A 289 3.82 21.57 -13.54
CA VAL A 289 4.17 20.28 -12.91
C VAL A 289 2.93 19.40 -12.89
N ILE A 290 3.04 18.21 -13.51
CA ILE A 290 2.02 17.16 -13.41
C ILE A 290 2.56 16.08 -12.48
N ALA A 291 2.08 16.03 -11.24
CA ALA A 291 2.45 15.04 -10.24
C ALA A 291 1.52 13.82 -10.35
N ILE A 292 2.05 12.65 -10.72
CA ILE A 292 1.25 11.43 -10.91
C ILE A 292 1.70 10.37 -9.90
N GLY A 293 0.80 9.96 -9.00
CA GLY A 293 1.05 8.93 -8.00
C GLY A 293 2.24 9.25 -7.09
N THR A 294 2.47 10.54 -6.83
CA THR A 294 3.51 11.03 -5.94
C THR A 294 2.92 12.03 -4.96
N ARG A 295 3.01 11.74 -3.68
CA ARG A 295 2.43 12.59 -2.64
C ARG A 295 3.15 13.92 -2.41
N ILE A 296 4.23 14.20 -3.11
CA ILE A 296 5.04 15.43 -2.97
C ILE A 296 5.33 15.74 -1.49
N SER A 297 6.13 14.89 -0.87
CA SER A 297 6.45 14.96 0.56
C SER A 297 7.41 16.12 0.89
N ILE A 298 7.60 16.41 2.19
CA ILE A 298 8.58 17.39 2.66
C ILE A 298 10.00 17.12 2.12
N ARG A 299 10.35 15.86 1.88
CA ARG A 299 11.65 15.52 1.27
C ARG A 299 11.75 15.93 -0.20
N GLN A 300 10.61 16.15 -0.88
CA GLN A 300 10.56 16.60 -2.26
C GLN A 300 10.52 18.14 -2.34
N VAL A 301 9.71 18.78 -1.49
CA VAL A 301 9.55 20.25 -1.51
C VAL A 301 10.56 20.98 -0.61
N GLY A 302 11.10 20.29 0.40
CA GLY A 302 11.96 20.90 1.43
C GLY A 302 11.15 21.65 2.51
N TYR A 303 11.86 22.19 3.51
CA TYR A 303 11.19 22.98 4.57
C TYR A 303 10.81 24.39 4.12
N GLY A 304 11.42 24.90 3.05
CA GLY A 304 11.03 26.14 2.38
C GLY A 304 10.02 25.88 1.27
N TYR A 305 8.97 25.12 1.56
CA TYR A 305 8.01 24.61 0.59
C TYR A 305 7.28 25.72 -0.19
N ASP A 306 7.19 26.93 0.35
CA ASP A 306 6.60 28.08 -0.34
C ASP A 306 7.36 28.49 -1.62
N THR A 307 8.62 28.04 -1.74
CA THR A 307 9.49 28.34 -2.90
C THR A 307 9.58 27.19 -3.89
N TRP A 308 8.93 26.07 -3.63
CA TRP A 308 8.95 24.92 -4.51
C TRP A 308 8.07 25.14 -5.73
N ALA A 309 8.61 24.91 -6.93
CA ALA A 309 7.91 25.07 -8.21
C ALA A 309 7.11 26.39 -8.29
N ARG A 310 7.69 27.49 -7.79
CA ARG A 310 7.00 28.76 -7.49
C ARG A 310 6.31 29.42 -8.68
N GLU A 311 6.78 29.16 -9.90
CA GLU A 311 6.23 29.73 -11.15
C GLU A 311 5.32 28.71 -11.87
N ALA A 312 5.28 27.46 -11.39
CA ALA A 312 4.56 26.40 -12.06
C ALA A 312 3.11 26.32 -11.59
N LYS A 313 2.20 26.07 -12.50
CA LYS A 313 0.91 25.50 -12.21
C LYS A 313 1.11 24.04 -11.78
N VAL A 314 0.52 23.63 -10.65
CA VAL A 314 0.66 22.27 -10.13
C VAL A 314 -0.64 21.50 -10.30
N ILE A 315 -0.60 20.46 -11.11
CA ILE A 315 -1.68 19.47 -11.26
C ILE A 315 -1.27 18.20 -10.54
N MET A 316 -2.08 17.73 -9.61
CA MET A 316 -1.79 16.52 -8.84
C MET A 316 -2.85 15.45 -9.10
N VAL A 317 -2.41 14.29 -9.60
CA VAL A 317 -3.21 13.07 -9.78
C VAL A 317 -2.83 12.10 -8.68
N ASP A 318 -3.71 11.92 -7.72
CA ASP A 318 -3.46 11.05 -6.56
C ASP A 318 -4.73 10.35 -6.11
N ILE A 319 -4.55 9.16 -5.54
CA ILE A 319 -5.63 8.35 -4.98
C ILE A 319 -6.11 8.86 -3.62
N ASP A 320 -5.26 9.62 -2.91
CA ASP A 320 -5.54 10.15 -1.58
C ASP A 320 -5.82 11.66 -1.62
N LYS A 321 -7.08 12.03 -1.37
CA LYS A 321 -7.52 13.44 -1.31
C LYS A 321 -6.72 14.27 -0.30
N SER A 322 -6.32 13.68 0.82
CA SER A 322 -5.62 14.38 1.89
C SER A 322 -4.23 14.86 1.46
N GLU A 323 -3.56 14.08 0.60
CA GLU A 323 -2.27 14.48 0.05
C GLU A 323 -2.37 15.72 -0.85
N MET A 324 -3.51 15.92 -1.51
CA MET A 324 -3.75 17.07 -2.39
C MET A 324 -4.19 18.33 -1.63
N MET A 325 -4.55 18.21 -0.34
CA MET A 325 -5.06 19.32 0.48
C MET A 325 -4.08 19.78 1.56
N LYS A 326 -2.89 19.21 1.64
CA LYS A 326 -1.92 19.55 2.68
C LYS A 326 -1.33 20.94 2.49
N HIS A 327 -1.09 21.64 3.58
CA HIS A 327 -0.62 23.04 3.60
C HIS A 327 0.82 23.23 3.07
N THR A 328 1.60 22.16 2.91
CA THR A 328 2.99 22.20 2.44
C THR A 328 3.12 22.13 0.92
N LEU A 329 2.02 22.22 0.20
CA LEU A 329 1.97 22.16 -1.25
C LEU A 329 0.83 23.02 -1.75
N HIS A 330 1.07 23.88 -2.73
CA HIS A 330 -0.01 24.46 -3.49
C HIS A 330 -0.39 23.49 -4.63
N VAL A 331 -1.68 23.29 -4.82
CA VAL A 331 -2.24 22.46 -5.89
C VAL A 331 -3.28 23.26 -6.61
N ASP A 332 -3.01 23.64 -7.85
CA ASP A 332 -3.96 24.44 -8.67
C ASP A 332 -5.09 23.57 -9.22
N LYS A 333 -4.81 22.32 -9.50
CA LYS A 333 -5.80 21.33 -9.93
C LYS A 333 -5.55 19.98 -9.28
N ALA A 334 -6.49 19.53 -8.48
CA ALA A 334 -6.51 18.19 -7.92
C ALA A 334 -7.35 17.27 -8.83
N VAL A 335 -6.80 16.15 -9.24
CA VAL A 335 -7.48 15.04 -9.95
C VAL A 335 -7.48 13.85 -9.02
N TRP A 336 -8.63 13.59 -8.41
CA TRP A 336 -8.77 12.44 -7.52
C TRP A 336 -9.04 11.18 -8.33
N ALA A 337 -7.99 10.43 -8.60
CA ALA A 337 -8.04 9.25 -9.46
C ALA A 337 -6.97 8.22 -9.09
N ASP A 338 -7.20 6.97 -9.43
CA ASP A 338 -6.16 5.96 -9.50
C ASP A 338 -5.18 6.29 -10.65
N ALA A 339 -3.88 6.13 -10.40
CA ALA A 339 -2.86 6.50 -11.39
C ALA A 339 -2.94 5.66 -12.67
N LYS A 340 -3.30 4.38 -12.57
CA LYS A 340 -3.48 3.51 -13.73
C LYS A 340 -4.70 3.94 -14.55
N ASP A 341 -5.84 4.16 -13.91
CA ASP A 341 -7.08 4.61 -14.56
C ASP A 341 -6.85 5.93 -15.32
N PHE A 342 -6.15 6.89 -14.68
CA PHE A 342 -5.76 8.14 -15.33
C PHE A 342 -4.88 7.91 -16.57
N LEU A 343 -3.85 7.06 -16.45
CA LEU A 343 -2.91 6.79 -17.55
C LEU A 343 -3.56 6.00 -18.71
N GLU A 344 -4.46 5.09 -18.42
CA GLU A 344 -5.28 4.38 -19.42
C GLU A 344 -6.10 5.39 -20.22
N LYS A 345 -6.77 6.31 -19.54
CA LYS A 345 -7.57 7.35 -20.17
C LYS A 345 -6.72 8.33 -20.99
N VAL A 346 -5.55 8.74 -20.51
CA VAL A 346 -4.57 9.51 -21.32
C VAL A 346 -4.22 8.78 -22.60
N ASN A 347 -3.96 7.48 -22.51
CA ASN A 347 -3.62 6.67 -23.69
C ASN A 347 -4.77 6.56 -24.70
N GLU A 348 -6.01 6.48 -24.25
CA GLU A 348 -7.20 6.46 -25.10
C GLU A 348 -7.39 7.79 -25.82
N ILE A 349 -7.43 8.90 -25.10
CA ILE A 349 -7.70 10.22 -25.66
C ILE A 349 -6.59 10.63 -26.65
N CYS A 350 -5.31 10.39 -26.33
CA CYS A 350 -4.21 10.68 -27.24
C CYS A 350 -4.26 9.88 -28.55
N LEU A 351 -4.88 8.70 -28.57
CA LEU A 351 -5.09 7.93 -29.81
C LEU A 351 -6.15 8.56 -30.71
N LEU A 352 -7.24 9.07 -30.13
CA LEU A 352 -8.29 9.73 -30.91
C LEU A 352 -7.75 10.97 -31.64
N TYR A 353 -6.95 11.77 -30.98
CA TYR A 353 -6.34 12.96 -31.59
C TYR A 353 -5.31 12.66 -32.69
N THR A 354 -4.66 11.49 -32.68
CA THR A 354 -3.72 11.09 -33.74
C THR A 354 -4.44 10.51 -34.95
N SER A 355 -5.63 9.92 -34.80
CA SER A 355 -6.45 9.43 -35.93
C SER A 355 -7.12 10.58 -36.68
N ASP A 356 -7.66 11.58 -35.96
CA ASP A 356 -8.29 12.74 -36.57
C ASP A 356 -7.30 13.59 -37.39
N ALA A 357 -6.04 13.70 -36.94
CA ALA A 357 -4.99 14.42 -37.70
C ALA A 357 -4.50 13.65 -38.96
N ALA A 358 -4.76 12.34 -39.04
CA ALA A 358 -4.41 11.54 -40.23
C ALA A 358 -5.50 11.57 -41.29
N ASP A 359 -6.75 11.91 -40.93
CA ASP A 359 -7.87 12.04 -41.88
C ASP A 359 -7.98 13.44 -42.50
N GLU A 360 -7.19 14.43 -42.03
CA GLU A 360 -7.10 15.79 -42.60
C GLU A 360 -5.93 16.01 -43.57
N LEU A 361 -5.13 14.96 -43.88
CA LEU A 361 -4.04 14.98 -44.87
C LEU A 361 -4.38 14.11 -46.11
#